data_96c9a99641ab664d0f8db52b934b8720
#
_entry.id   96c9a99641ab664d0f8db52b934b8720
#
_cell.length_a   1.000
_cell.length_b   1.000
_cell.length_c   1.000
_cell.angle_alpha   90.00
_cell.angle_beta   90.00
_cell.angle_gamma   90.00
#
_symmetry.space_group_name_H-M   'P 1'
#
loop_
_entity.id
_entity.type
_entity.pdbx_description
1 polymer ?
#
loop_
_entity_poly.entity_id
_entity_poly.type
_entity_poly.pdbx_seq_one_letter_code
_entity_poly.pdbx_strand_id
1 'polypeptide(L)'
;MADKKALAKPYRTPAQKANVRNLIILTFIVIAVCAVYLLINSYPEKPKLFQYILSRRIPTLIVMLIAAFAIGSASIIFQSIINNRIVTPCLLGMNSMYTLVHTAIVFVVGSGSVIATNSNISFAVDLIVMGITATFIYSYMFQKTNHNVLYVLLIGTVLSSFFGSIQSTMIRVMDPTSMIPC
;
A
#
# COMPACT_ATOMS: atom_id res chain seq x y z
N MET A 1 -40.10 34.04 -21.91
CA MET A 1 -38.76 34.62 -22.06
C MET A 1 -37.90 34.01 -20.97
N ALA A 2 -37.22 32.93 -21.29
CA ALA A 2 -36.37 32.18 -20.31
C ALA A 2 -34.95 32.70 -20.41
N ASP A 3 -34.52 33.32 -19.33
CA ASP A 3 -33.18 33.86 -19.13
C ASP A 3 -32.16 32.70 -19.12
N LYS A 4 -31.37 32.63 -20.16
CA LYS A 4 -30.20 31.74 -20.24
C LYS A 4 -29.15 32.29 -19.26
N LYS A 5 -29.22 31.91 -17.98
CA LYS A 5 -28.11 32.09 -17.06
C LYS A 5 -26.89 31.42 -17.66
N ALA A 6 -26.03 32.22 -18.23
CA ALA A 6 -24.71 31.84 -18.70
C ALA A 6 -24.02 31.01 -17.65
N LEU A 7 -23.57 29.80 -18.02
CA LEU A 7 -22.67 28.96 -17.23
C LEU A 7 -21.38 29.77 -16.98
N ALA A 8 -21.38 30.57 -15.93
CA ALA A 8 -20.18 31.26 -15.49
C ALA A 8 -19.15 30.17 -15.12
N LYS A 9 -18.06 30.09 -15.89
CA LYS A 9 -16.88 29.30 -15.56
C LYS A 9 -16.56 29.55 -14.07
N PRO A 10 -16.49 28.52 -13.24
CA PRO A 10 -16.23 28.72 -11.80
C PRO A 10 -14.91 29.49 -11.64
N TYR A 11 -15.02 30.70 -11.08
CA TYR A 11 -13.85 31.52 -10.77
C TYR A 11 -12.96 30.75 -9.78
N ARG A 12 -11.86 30.21 -10.30
CA ARG A 12 -10.88 29.48 -9.49
C ARG A 12 -10.15 30.48 -8.59
N THR A 13 -10.30 30.34 -7.30
CA THR A 13 -9.56 31.13 -6.31
C THR A 13 -8.04 31.01 -6.52
N PRO A 14 -7.22 31.99 -6.12
CA PRO A 14 -5.75 31.91 -6.24
C PRO A 14 -5.16 30.62 -5.65
N ALA A 15 -5.71 30.15 -4.53
CA ALA A 15 -5.33 28.90 -3.91
C ALA A 15 -5.65 27.67 -4.79
N GLN A 16 -6.79 27.66 -5.46
CA GLN A 16 -7.14 26.57 -6.39
C GLN A 16 -6.21 26.54 -7.62
N LYS A 17 -5.82 27.72 -8.13
CA LYS A 17 -4.84 27.81 -9.23
C LYS A 17 -3.47 27.28 -8.81
N ALA A 18 -3.01 27.59 -7.60
CA ALA A 18 -1.76 27.10 -7.05
C ALA A 18 -1.79 25.57 -6.86
N ASN A 19 -2.89 25.03 -6.34
CA ASN A 19 -3.07 23.58 -6.17
C ASN A 19 -3.07 22.84 -7.51
N VAL A 20 -3.74 23.36 -8.52
CA VAL A 20 -3.75 22.76 -9.88
C VAL A 20 -2.36 22.80 -10.49
N ARG A 21 -1.61 23.90 -10.35
CA ARG A 21 -0.23 24.01 -10.82
C ARG A 21 0.67 22.98 -10.15
N ASN A 22 0.58 22.84 -8.82
CA ASN A 22 1.36 21.88 -8.07
C ASN A 22 1.01 20.43 -8.49
N LEU A 23 -0.26 20.14 -8.74
CA LEU A 23 -0.70 18.84 -9.24
C LEU A 23 -0.12 18.53 -10.63
N ILE A 24 -0.11 19.51 -11.53
CA ILE A 24 0.49 19.35 -12.86
C ILE A 24 2.00 19.09 -12.75
N ILE A 25 2.71 19.85 -11.90
CA ILE A 25 4.15 19.65 -11.66
C ILE A 25 4.41 18.26 -11.12
N LEU A 26 3.63 17.82 -10.12
CA LEU A 26 3.76 16.48 -9.53
C LEU A 26 3.52 15.38 -10.57
N THR A 27 2.48 15.53 -11.40
CA THR A 27 2.20 14.56 -12.47
C THR A 27 3.36 14.49 -13.47
N PHE A 28 3.95 15.64 -13.82
CA PHE A 28 5.10 15.68 -14.73
C PHE A 28 6.33 15.00 -14.13
N ILE A 29 6.58 15.21 -12.83
CA ILE A 29 7.65 14.52 -12.09
C ILE A 29 7.43 13.01 -12.09
N VAL A 30 6.20 12.54 -11.83
CA VAL A 30 5.88 11.10 -11.85
C VAL A 30 6.14 10.51 -13.24
N ILE A 31 5.70 11.18 -14.31
CA ILE A 31 5.95 10.72 -15.68
C ILE A 31 7.45 10.65 -15.98
N ALA A 32 8.22 11.67 -15.56
CA ALA A 32 9.67 11.71 -15.74
C ALA A 32 10.36 10.55 -15.01
N VAL A 33 9.97 10.28 -13.75
CA VAL A 33 10.50 9.16 -12.95
C VAL A 33 10.16 7.81 -13.59
N CYS A 34 8.92 7.63 -14.08
CA CYS A 34 8.51 6.44 -14.82
C CYS A 34 9.35 6.23 -16.09
N ALA A 35 9.61 7.29 -16.84
CA ALA A 35 10.46 7.22 -18.04
C ALA A 35 11.90 6.84 -17.69
N VAL A 36 12.48 7.46 -16.66
CA VAL A 36 13.82 7.11 -16.15
C VAL A 36 13.87 5.65 -15.70
N TYR A 37 12.85 5.16 -14.98
CA TYR A 37 12.78 3.76 -14.56
C TYR A 37 12.80 2.78 -15.74
N LEU A 38 12.10 3.10 -16.83
CA LEU A 38 12.09 2.26 -18.03
C LEU A 38 13.42 2.31 -18.79
N LEU A 39 14.11 3.45 -18.79
CA LEU A 39 15.32 3.67 -19.56
C LEU A 39 16.61 3.30 -18.82
N ILE A 40 16.60 3.36 -17.48
CA ILE A 40 17.80 3.07 -16.67
C ILE A 40 18.26 1.61 -16.90
N ASN A 41 19.55 1.38 -17.18
CA ASN A 41 20.10 0.07 -17.51
C ASN A 41 19.43 -0.64 -18.70
N SER A 42 18.71 0.08 -19.54
CA SER A 42 18.21 -0.44 -20.80
C SER A 42 19.25 -0.16 -21.87
N TYR A 43 19.91 -1.22 -22.36
CA TYR A 43 20.95 -1.10 -23.40
C TYR A 43 20.29 -1.04 -24.79
N PRO A 44 20.06 0.16 -25.38
CA PRO A 44 19.37 0.29 -26.69
C PRO A 44 20.16 -0.32 -27.83
N GLU A 45 21.50 -0.47 -27.67
CA GLU A 45 22.38 -1.09 -28.67
C GLU A 45 22.12 -2.58 -28.88
N LYS A 46 21.45 -3.26 -27.93
CA LYS A 46 21.11 -4.69 -28.01
C LYS A 46 19.59 -4.86 -28.04
N PRO A 47 18.94 -4.87 -29.21
CA PRO A 47 17.49 -4.82 -29.32
C PRO A 47 16.75 -5.99 -28.64
N LYS A 48 17.32 -7.20 -28.68
CA LYS A 48 16.74 -8.37 -27.99
C LYS A 48 16.76 -8.23 -26.48
N LEU A 49 17.86 -7.71 -25.92
CA LEU A 49 18.01 -7.47 -24.48
C LEU A 49 17.10 -6.32 -24.01
N PHE A 50 17.03 -5.25 -24.80
CA PHE A 50 16.14 -4.13 -24.57
C PHE A 50 14.68 -4.57 -24.50
N GLN A 51 14.21 -5.33 -25.47
CA GLN A 51 12.84 -5.85 -25.51
C GLN A 51 12.53 -6.78 -24.31
N TYR A 52 13.47 -7.63 -23.92
CA TYR A 52 13.32 -8.50 -22.77
C TYR A 52 13.21 -7.69 -21.45
N ILE A 53 14.08 -6.71 -21.25
CA ILE A 53 14.04 -5.84 -20.07
C ILE A 53 12.71 -5.07 -20.00
N LEU A 54 12.28 -4.52 -21.13
CA LEU A 54 11.06 -3.75 -21.20
C LEU A 54 9.81 -4.59 -20.93
N SER A 55 9.76 -5.82 -21.44
CA SER A 55 8.64 -6.74 -21.19
C SER A 55 8.50 -7.14 -19.72
N ARG A 56 9.57 -7.06 -18.94
CA ARG A 56 9.55 -7.30 -17.49
C ARG A 56 9.19 -6.04 -16.69
N ARG A 57 9.71 -4.88 -17.11
CA ARG A 57 9.53 -3.62 -16.38
C ARG A 57 8.17 -2.99 -16.58
N ILE A 58 7.58 -3.11 -17.75
CA ILE A 58 6.25 -2.54 -18.02
C ILE A 58 5.18 -3.10 -17.08
N PRO A 59 5.00 -4.43 -16.93
CA PRO A 59 4.02 -4.98 -15.99
C PRO A 59 4.28 -4.52 -14.55
N THR A 60 5.54 -4.53 -14.13
CA THR A 60 5.92 -4.08 -12.78
C THR A 60 5.53 -2.63 -12.54
N LEU A 61 5.79 -1.74 -13.51
CA LEU A 61 5.43 -0.33 -13.42
C LEU A 61 3.91 -0.13 -13.36
N ILE A 62 3.15 -0.87 -14.16
CA ILE A 62 1.68 -0.84 -14.13
C ILE A 62 1.17 -1.24 -12.74
N VAL A 63 1.68 -2.34 -12.18
CA VAL A 63 1.30 -2.79 -10.84
C VAL A 63 1.65 -1.75 -9.78
N MET A 64 2.84 -1.12 -9.86
CA MET A 64 3.25 -0.05 -8.94
C MET A 64 2.30 1.16 -9.02
N LEU A 65 1.88 1.57 -10.21
CA LEU A 65 0.94 2.68 -10.38
C LEU A 65 -0.45 2.36 -9.82
N ILE A 66 -0.95 1.14 -10.07
CA ILE A 66 -2.23 0.67 -9.52
C ILE A 66 -2.16 0.63 -8.00
N ALA A 67 -1.08 0.08 -7.44
CA ALA A 67 -0.87 0.01 -5.99
C ALA A 67 -0.79 1.40 -5.36
N ALA A 68 -0.05 2.34 -5.97
CA ALA A 68 0.05 3.71 -5.50
C ALA A 68 -1.32 4.42 -5.50
N PHE A 69 -2.10 4.24 -6.55
CA PHE A 69 -3.47 4.78 -6.63
C PHE A 69 -4.38 4.17 -5.56
N ALA A 70 -4.34 2.84 -5.37
CA ALA A 70 -5.15 2.14 -4.37
C ALA A 70 -4.80 2.59 -2.95
N ILE A 71 -3.50 2.66 -2.61
CA ILE A 71 -3.03 3.10 -1.28
C ILE A 71 -3.41 4.57 -1.04
N GLY A 72 -3.23 5.43 -2.03
CA GLY A 72 -3.60 6.84 -1.95
C GLY A 72 -5.10 7.03 -1.73
N SER A 73 -5.93 6.33 -2.50
CA SER A 73 -7.39 6.36 -2.37
C SER A 73 -7.86 5.84 -1.01
N ALA A 74 -7.32 4.71 -0.55
CA ALA A 74 -7.62 4.14 0.76
C ALA A 74 -7.22 5.12 1.88
N SER A 75 -6.07 5.78 1.77
CA SER A 75 -5.62 6.77 2.75
C SER A 75 -6.55 7.98 2.82
N ILE A 76 -7.02 8.50 1.68
CA ILE A 76 -7.95 9.64 1.65
C ILE A 76 -9.31 9.26 2.28
N ILE A 77 -9.84 8.09 1.93
CA ILE A 77 -11.09 7.58 2.51
C ILE A 77 -10.95 7.44 4.03
N PHE A 78 -9.85 6.85 4.47
CA PHE A 78 -9.58 6.64 5.89
C PHE A 78 -9.45 7.96 6.66
N GLN A 79 -8.72 8.94 6.12
CA GLN A 79 -8.58 10.28 6.69
C GLN A 79 -9.93 11.01 6.77
N SER A 80 -10.80 10.80 5.78
CA SER A 80 -12.15 11.36 5.76
C SER A 80 -13.04 10.77 6.87
N ILE A 81 -12.97 9.46 7.10
CA ILE A 81 -13.74 8.76 8.14
C ILE A 81 -13.30 9.22 9.53
N ILE A 82 -12.00 9.34 9.75
CA ILE A 82 -11.43 9.74 11.05
C ILE A 82 -11.49 11.27 11.26
N ASN A 83 -11.80 12.02 10.22
CA ASN A 83 -11.75 13.49 10.20
C ASN A 83 -10.38 14.04 10.62
N ASN A 84 -9.31 13.33 10.27
CA ASN A 84 -7.94 13.73 10.58
C ASN A 84 -7.01 13.40 9.40
N ARG A 85 -6.29 14.43 8.91
CA ARG A 85 -5.43 14.33 7.73
C ARG A 85 -4.06 13.68 7.98
N ILE A 86 -3.71 13.45 9.24
CA ILE A 86 -2.39 12.90 9.61
C ILE A 86 -2.42 11.38 9.63
N VAL A 87 -3.57 10.79 9.94
CA VAL A 87 -3.70 9.35 10.14
C VAL A 87 -3.86 8.62 8.80
N THR A 88 -2.98 7.68 8.54
CA THR A 88 -3.07 6.76 7.39
C THR A 88 -3.18 5.32 7.89
N PRO A 89 -3.76 4.40 7.10
CA PRO A 89 -3.84 2.98 7.45
C PRO A 89 -2.48 2.37 7.80
N CYS A 90 -1.41 2.82 7.14
CA CYS A 90 -0.05 2.34 7.40
C CYS A 90 0.43 2.63 8.83
N LEU A 91 0.06 3.79 9.39
CA LEU A 91 0.42 4.17 10.77
C LEU A 91 -0.30 3.33 11.84
N LEU A 92 -1.39 2.68 11.46
CA LEU A 92 -2.12 1.76 12.35
C LEU A 92 -1.52 0.35 12.40
N GLY A 93 -0.42 0.11 11.70
CA GLY A 93 0.23 -1.20 11.71
C GLY A 93 -0.36 -2.21 10.73
N MET A 94 -1.15 -1.76 9.74
CA MET A 94 -1.72 -2.66 8.73
C MET A 94 -0.66 -3.46 7.98
N ASN A 95 0.50 -2.85 7.71
CA ASN A 95 1.61 -3.53 7.04
C ASN A 95 2.20 -4.67 7.90
N SER A 96 2.43 -4.40 9.19
CA SER A 96 2.94 -5.42 10.12
C SER A 96 1.92 -6.55 10.34
N MET A 97 0.64 -6.22 10.34
CA MET A 97 -0.43 -7.20 10.44
C MET A 97 -0.50 -8.09 9.19
N TYR A 98 -0.37 -7.51 8.00
CA TYR A 98 -0.33 -8.27 6.75
C TYR A 98 0.84 -9.27 6.75
N THR A 99 2.04 -8.80 7.08
CA THR A 99 3.22 -9.66 7.10
C THR A 99 3.11 -10.76 8.16
N LEU A 100 2.51 -10.47 9.33
CA LEU A 100 2.23 -11.48 10.35
C LEU A 100 1.22 -12.53 9.86
N VAL A 101 0.09 -12.11 9.27
CA VAL A 101 -0.95 -13.02 8.75
C VAL A 101 -0.36 -13.93 7.67
N HIS A 102 0.37 -13.36 6.72
CA HIS A 102 1.04 -14.13 5.67
C HIS A 102 2.02 -15.15 6.25
N THR A 103 2.90 -14.73 7.18
CA THR A 103 3.86 -15.62 7.85
C THR A 103 3.13 -16.71 8.64
N ALA A 104 2.04 -16.38 9.34
CA ALA A 104 1.25 -17.35 10.08
C ALA A 104 0.60 -18.40 9.18
N ILE A 105 0.06 -17.99 8.03
CA ILE A 105 -0.52 -18.90 7.04
C ILE A 105 0.55 -19.86 6.52
N VAL A 106 1.72 -19.37 6.12
CA VAL A 106 2.83 -20.18 5.64
C VAL A 106 3.36 -21.12 6.74
N PHE A 107 3.39 -20.65 7.99
CA PHE A 107 3.80 -21.45 9.14
C PHE A 107 2.85 -22.61 9.42
N VAL A 108 1.53 -22.38 9.40
CA VAL A 108 0.52 -23.40 9.71
C VAL A 108 0.33 -24.38 8.58
N VAL A 109 0.29 -23.89 7.34
CA VAL A 109 0.00 -24.70 6.16
C VAL A 109 1.24 -25.42 5.63
N GLY A 110 2.42 -24.89 5.96
CA GLY A 110 3.71 -25.40 5.49
C GLY A 110 4.12 -24.81 4.13
N SER A 111 5.40 -24.55 3.98
CA SER A 111 5.99 -23.93 2.79
C SER A 111 5.86 -24.78 1.51
N GLY A 112 5.64 -26.09 1.63
CA GLY A 112 5.48 -27.04 0.51
C GLY A 112 4.03 -27.28 0.07
N SER A 113 3.06 -26.65 0.69
CA SER A 113 1.64 -26.85 0.38
C SER A 113 1.22 -26.16 -0.93
N VAL A 114 0.15 -26.65 -1.53
CA VAL A 114 -0.45 -26.06 -2.76
C VAL A 114 -0.84 -24.59 -2.53
N ILE A 115 -1.26 -24.25 -1.31
CA ILE A 115 -1.60 -22.88 -0.93
C ILE A 115 -0.36 -21.97 -0.92
N ALA A 116 0.75 -22.44 -0.38
CA ALA A 116 1.99 -21.67 -0.35
C ALA A 116 2.70 -21.62 -1.72
N THR A 117 2.58 -22.68 -2.51
CA THR A 117 3.26 -22.81 -3.81
C THR A 117 2.53 -22.04 -4.92
N ASN A 118 1.20 -21.94 -4.83
CA ASN A 118 0.41 -21.25 -5.86
C ASN A 118 0.17 -19.78 -5.43
N SER A 119 0.92 -18.86 -6.03
CA SER A 119 0.90 -17.43 -5.71
C SER A 119 -0.51 -16.80 -5.72
N ASN A 120 -1.39 -17.20 -6.65
CA ASN A 120 -2.74 -16.65 -6.74
C ASN A 120 -3.63 -17.12 -5.59
N ILE A 121 -3.52 -18.38 -5.19
CA ILE A 121 -4.30 -18.95 -4.08
C ILE A 121 -3.80 -18.37 -2.77
N SER A 122 -2.48 -18.29 -2.58
CA SER A 122 -1.87 -17.67 -1.40
C SER A 122 -2.37 -16.22 -1.23
N PHE A 123 -2.31 -15.42 -2.29
CA PHE A 123 -2.80 -14.05 -2.27
C PHE A 123 -4.28 -13.95 -1.92
N ALA A 124 -5.14 -14.81 -2.47
CA ALA A 124 -6.57 -14.79 -2.18
C ALA A 124 -6.85 -15.15 -0.71
N VAL A 125 -6.16 -16.14 -0.17
CA VAL A 125 -6.29 -16.55 1.23
C VAL A 125 -5.79 -15.43 2.15
N ASP A 126 -4.62 -14.85 1.87
CA ASP A 126 -4.07 -13.71 2.62
C ASP A 126 -5.06 -12.54 2.65
N LEU A 127 -5.66 -12.21 1.51
CA LEU A 127 -6.61 -11.11 1.40
C LEU A 127 -7.87 -11.32 2.26
N ILE A 128 -8.43 -12.52 2.23
CA ILE A 128 -9.64 -12.87 3.00
C ILE A 128 -9.32 -12.85 4.50
N VAL A 129 -8.27 -13.57 4.92
CA VAL A 129 -7.88 -13.67 6.33
C VAL A 129 -7.51 -12.31 6.88
N MET A 130 -6.72 -11.53 6.12
CA MET A 130 -6.36 -10.17 6.52
C MET A 130 -7.60 -9.26 6.63
N GLY A 131 -8.51 -9.32 5.67
CA GLY A 131 -9.71 -8.50 5.68
C GLY A 131 -10.57 -8.76 6.92
N ILE A 132 -10.79 -10.02 7.28
CA ILE A 132 -11.53 -10.40 8.49
C ILE A 132 -10.80 -9.94 9.75
N THR A 133 -9.51 -10.25 9.86
CA THR A 133 -8.69 -9.92 11.04
C THR A 133 -8.58 -8.41 11.24
N ALA A 134 -8.32 -7.67 10.15
CA ALA A 134 -8.25 -6.21 10.18
C ALA A 134 -9.58 -5.59 10.63
N THR A 135 -10.68 -6.02 10.04
CA THR A 135 -12.00 -5.48 10.37
C THR A 135 -12.32 -5.72 11.84
N PHE A 136 -12.03 -6.91 12.37
CA PHE A 136 -12.27 -7.24 13.77
C PHE A 136 -11.41 -6.39 14.72
N ILE A 137 -10.10 -6.35 14.50
CA ILE A 137 -9.15 -5.64 15.37
C ILE A 137 -9.43 -4.13 15.36
N TYR A 138 -9.55 -3.54 14.18
CA TYR A 138 -9.74 -2.09 14.06
C TYR A 138 -11.14 -1.65 14.49
N SER A 139 -12.18 -2.43 14.24
CA SER A 139 -13.52 -2.14 14.74
C SER A 139 -13.54 -2.09 16.28
N TYR A 140 -12.93 -3.10 16.91
CA TYR A 140 -12.82 -3.14 18.38
C TYR A 140 -12.00 -1.97 18.92
N MET A 141 -10.88 -1.66 18.28
CA MET A 141 -10.01 -0.56 18.67
C MET A 141 -10.73 0.80 18.60
N PHE A 142 -11.43 1.08 17.49
CA PHE A 142 -12.17 2.32 17.33
C PHE A 142 -13.31 2.49 18.34
N GLN A 143 -14.03 1.42 18.65
CA GLN A 143 -15.08 1.44 19.68
C GLN A 143 -14.49 1.74 21.07
N LYS A 144 -13.39 1.12 21.44
CA LYS A 144 -12.75 1.30 22.76
C LYS A 144 -12.12 2.68 22.95
N THR A 145 -11.63 3.30 21.91
CA THR A 145 -10.95 4.61 21.97
C THR A 145 -11.91 5.79 21.84
N ASN A 146 -13.23 5.54 21.78
CA ASN A 146 -14.24 6.60 21.55
C ASN A 146 -13.87 7.52 20.35
N HIS A 147 -13.27 6.94 19.31
CA HIS A 147 -12.80 7.63 18.11
C HIS A 147 -11.71 8.71 18.37
N ASN A 148 -11.03 8.65 19.52
CA ASN A 148 -9.95 9.57 19.80
C ASN A 148 -8.70 9.19 18.99
N VAL A 149 -8.35 10.04 18.05
CA VAL A 149 -7.31 9.81 17.05
C VAL A 149 -5.92 9.57 17.66
N LEU A 150 -5.58 10.28 18.74
CA LEU A 150 -4.29 10.13 19.41
C LEU A 150 -4.12 8.74 20.02
N TYR A 151 -5.17 8.24 20.68
CA TYR A 151 -5.15 6.88 21.24
C TYR A 151 -5.09 5.82 20.15
N VAL A 152 -5.83 6.03 19.05
CA VAL A 152 -5.81 5.13 17.89
C VAL A 152 -4.40 5.03 17.31
N LEU A 153 -3.69 6.15 17.14
CA LEU A 153 -2.30 6.15 16.66
C LEU A 153 -1.35 5.47 17.63
N LEU A 154 -1.47 5.76 18.93
CA LEU A 154 -0.62 5.15 19.94
C LEU A 154 -0.79 3.62 19.96
N ILE A 155 -2.04 3.14 19.99
CA ILE A 155 -2.33 1.70 19.95
C ILE A 155 -1.83 1.09 18.64
N GLY A 156 -2.01 1.77 17.50
CA GLY A 156 -1.54 1.31 16.20
C GLY A 156 -0.02 1.10 16.14
N THR A 157 0.77 2.02 16.71
CA THR A 157 2.24 1.88 16.77
C THR A 157 2.68 0.73 17.69
N VAL A 158 2.00 0.55 18.83
CA VAL A 158 2.25 -0.57 19.74
C VAL A 158 1.90 -1.90 19.08
N LEU A 159 0.74 -1.99 18.40
CA LEU A 159 0.33 -3.18 17.66
C LEU A 159 1.31 -3.51 16.52
N SER A 160 1.81 -2.51 15.81
CA SER A 160 2.84 -2.71 14.78
C SER A 160 4.08 -3.40 15.33
N SER A 161 4.59 -2.91 16.46
CA SER A 161 5.78 -3.47 17.11
C SER A 161 5.51 -4.89 17.62
N PHE A 162 4.33 -5.11 18.19
CA PHE A 162 3.91 -6.43 18.68
C PHE A 162 3.79 -7.45 17.54
N PHE A 163 3.11 -7.12 16.46
CA PHE A 163 2.99 -7.98 15.29
C PHE A 163 4.35 -8.27 14.65
N GLY A 164 5.21 -7.25 14.52
CA GLY A 164 6.57 -7.42 14.00
C GLY A 164 7.43 -8.35 14.86
N SER A 165 7.29 -8.29 16.18
CA SER A 165 8.01 -9.17 17.10
C SER A 165 7.57 -10.63 16.98
N ILE A 166 6.27 -10.88 16.90
CA ILE A 166 5.72 -12.22 16.69
C ILE A 166 6.19 -12.77 15.33
N GLN A 167 6.05 -11.99 14.27
CA GLN A 167 6.48 -12.37 12.94
C GLN A 167 7.96 -12.73 12.90
N SER A 168 8.83 -11.92 13.50
CA SER A 168 10.27 -12.18 13.55
C SER A 168 10.59 -13.48 14.28
N THR A 169 9.85 -13.79 15.33
CA THR A 169 9.99 -15.05 16.08
C THR A 169 9.56 -16.24 15.22
N MET A 170 8.43 -16.12 14.51
CA MET A 170 7.94 -17.17 13.61
C MET A 170 8.92 -17.48 12.48
N ILE A 171 9.48 -16.45 11.85
CA ILE A 171 10.47 -16.60 10.77
C ILE A 171 11.71 -17.36 11.29
N ARG A 172 12.21 -17.01 12.48
CA ARG A 172 13.37 -17.70 13.08
C ARG A 172 13.11 -19.17 13.37
N VAL A 173 11.89 -19.53 13.71
CA VAL A 173 11.50 -20.93 13.94
C VAL A 173 11.39 -21.68 12.62
N MET A 174 10.96 -21.01 11.54
CA MET A 174 10.85 -21.61 10.21
C MET A 174 12.21 -21.81 9.53
N ASP A 175 13.17 -20.91 9.75
CA ASP A 175 14.50 -20.96 9.15
C ASP A 175 15.60 -21.00 10.24
N PRO A 176 15.89 -22.18 10.82
CA PRO A 176 16.90 -22.32 11.85
C PRO A 176 18.33 -22.07 11.35
N THR A 177 18.57 -22.06 10.04
CA THR A 177 19.90 -21.80 9.45
C THR A 177 20.33 -20.34 9.54
N SER A 178 19.40 -19.41 9.75
CA SER A 178 19.68 -17.99 9.96
C SER A 178 20.36 -17.69 11.32
N MET A 179 20.49 -18.67 12.16
CA MET A 179 21.08 -18.55 13.51
C MET A 179 22.58 -18.84 13.58
N ILE A 180 23.25 -19.23 12.48
CA ILE A 180 24.69 -19.48 12.48
C ILE A 180 25.38 -18.19 12.00
N PRO A 181 25.95 -17.38 12.92
CA PRO A 181 26.86 -16.32 12.52
C PRO A 181 28.14 -17.00 11.99
N CYS A 182 28.47 -16.75 10.73
CA CYS A 182 29.79 -17.04 10.18
C CYS A 182 30.85 -16.17 10.83
#